data_ec435b95c39876fa49ba5945da435f32
#
_entry.id   ec435b95c39876fa49ba5945da435f32
#
_cell.length_a   1.000
_cell.length_b   1.000
_cell.length_c   1.000
_cell.angle_alpha   90.00
_cell.angle_beta   90.00
_cell.angle_gamma   90.00
#
_symmetry.space_group_name_H-M   'P 1'
#
loop_
_entity.id
_entity.type
_entity.pdbx_description
1 polymer ?
#
loop_
_entity_poly.entity_id
_entity_poly.type
_entity_poly.pdbx_seq_one_letter_code
_entity_poly.pdbx_strand_id
1 'polypeptide(L)'
;MKVLIRSGLLIFLIVLASNAFTQTQNSLLRKGNKLYKQGEYEKALPEYEKAVQLDPENPLANFNFGNALFRKEKWEDAEKNFDNVIAKSTEEGMREQGYYNKGVALTKQSRLEESIEAYKNALKIVPNDEDARVNLQKALLELKKKNESQKDKKEKQEQKPKQKEKPKPQQSKLNKKEVERLLKALQQKEQEVQQKMQQNKTRGVSQPEKDW
;
A
#
# COMPACT_ATOMS: atom_id res chain seq x y z
N MET A 1 -45.37 -10.72 28.52
CA MET A 1 -44.27 -11.45 29.18
C MET A 1 -43.60 -12.46 28.25
N LYS A 2 -44.30 -13.41 27.64
CA LYS A 2 -43.71 -14.44 26.73
C LYS A 2 -42.98 -13.87 25.49
N VAL A 3 -43.41 -12.73 24.94
CA VAL A 3 -42.77 -12.08 23.78
C VAL A 3 -41.43 -11.47 24.16
N LEU A 4 -41.33 -10.80 25.31
CA LEU A 4 -40.09 -10.20 25.83
C LEU A 4 -39.03 -11.25 26.14
N ILE A 5 -39.42 -12.40 26.67
CA ILE A 5 -38.50 -13.51 26.95
C ILE A 5 -37.96 -14.13 25.67
N ARG A 6 -38.81 -14.27 24.63
CA ARG A 6 -38.41 -14.77 23.30
C ARG A 6 -37.45 -13.81 22.62
N SER A 7 -37.72 -12.50 22.69
CA SER A 7 -36.80 -11.48 22.12
C SER A 7 -35.45 -11.44 22.83
N GLY A 8 -35.43 -11.55 24.17
CA GLY A 8 -34.20 -11.62 24.94
C GLY A 8 -33.34 -12.85 24.62
N LEU A 9 -33.99 -14.01 24.47
CA LEU A 9 -33.30 -15.25 24.08
C LEU A 9 -32.69 -15.17 22.68
N LEU A 10 -33.40 -14.56 21.73
CA LEU A 10 -32.92 -14.36 20.35
C LEU A 10 -31.68 -13.43 20.33
N ILE A 11 -31.74 -12.31 21.04
CA ILE A 11 -30.60 -11.38 21.18
C ILE A 11 -29.40 -12.09 21.82
N PHE A 12 -29.60 -12.87 22.86
CA PHE A 12 -28.55 -13.64 23.53
C PHE A 12 -27.90 -14.66 22.59
N LEU A 13 -28.67 -15.37 21.78
CA LEU A 13 -28.15 -16.33 20.80
C LEU A 13 -27.35 -15.64 19.68
N ILE A 14 -27.78 -14.47 19.23
CA ILE A 14 -27.04 -13.67 18.24
C ILE A 14 -25.68 -13.22 18.81
N VAL A 15 -25.64 -12.77 20.05
CA VAL A 15 -24.40 -12.35 20.72
C VAL A 15 -23.43 -13.52 20.89
N LEU A 16 -23.94 -14.70 21.27
CA LEU A 16 -23.10 -15.90 21.38
C LEU A 16 -22.54 -16.33 20.03
N ALA A 17 -23.35 -16.31 18.98
CA ALA A 17 -22.91 -16.63 17.62
C ALA A 17 -21.84 -15.66 17.12
N SER A 18 -22.01 -14.36 17.34
CA SER A 18 -21.02 -13.33 16.97
C SER A 18 -19.69 -13.51 17.67
N ASN A 19 -19.69 -13.84 18.96
CA ASN A 19 -18.46 -14.11 19.72
C ASN A 19 -17.72 -15.35 19.21
N ALA A 20 -18.42 -16.45 18.91
CA ALA A 20 -17.84 -17.66 18.35
C ALA A 20 -17.19 -17.40 16.97
N PHE A 21 -17.84 -16.59 16.15
CA PHE A 21 -17.39 -16.20 14.82
C PHE A 21 -16.07 -15.40 14.88
N THR A 22 -16.04 -14.36 15.72
CA THR A 22 -14.84 -13.54 15.94
C THR A 22 -13.68 -14.36 16.50
N GLN A 23 -13.94 -15.28 17.42
CA GLN A 23 -12.92 -16.16 17.99
C GLN A 23 -12.31 -17.08 16.93
N THR A 24 -13.14 -17.63 16.03
CA THR A 24 -12.70 -18.47 14.91
C THR A 24 -11.81 -17.69 13.97
N GLN A 25 -12.22 -16.48 13.54
CA GLN A 25 -11.44 -15.61 12.67
C GLN A 25 -10.08 -15.25 13.29
N ASN A 26 -10.05 -14.87 14.56
CA ASN A 26 -8.80 -14.55 15.28
C ASN A 26 -7.86 -15.77 15.39
N SER A 27 -8.40 -16.99 15.48
CA SER A 27 -7.60 -18.22 15.47
C SER A 27 -6.94 -18.43 14.11
N LEU A 28 -7.70 -18.24 12.99
CA LEU A 28 -7.18 -18.34 11.63
C LEU A 28 -6.10 -17.30 11.37
N LEU A 29 -6.31 -16.05 11.76
CA LEU A 29 -5.31 -15.00 11.63
C LEU A 29 -4.03 -15.33 12.40
N ARG A 30 -4.12 -15.81 13.63
CA ARG A 30 -2.95 -16.22 14.42
C ARG A 30 -2.17 -17.36 13.75
N LYS A 31 -2.88 -18.35 13.20
CA LYS A 31 -2.26 -19.47 12.49
C LYS A 31 -1.58 -18.99 11.21
N GLY A 32 -2.27 -18.18 10.41
CA GLY A 32 -1.71 -17.56 9.21
C GLY A 32 -0.47 -16.72 9.53
N ASN A 33 -0.52 -15.88 10.57
CA ASN A 33 0.61 -15.05 11.01
C ASN A 33 1.81 -15.88 11.45
N LYS A 34 1.60 -17.01 12.13
CA LYS A 34 2.69 -17.92 12.50
C LYS A 34 3.36 -18.49 11.25
N LEU A 35 2.59 -19.00 10.30
CA LEU A 35 3.10 -19.56 9.05
C LEU A 35 3.80 -18.49 8.20
N TYR A 36 3.23 -17.28 8.12
CA TYR A 36 3.84 -16.16 7.41
C TYR A 36 5.20 -15.76 7.96
N LYS A 37 5.32 -15.69 9.30
CA LYS A 37 6.60 -15.41 9.99
C LYS A 37 7.66 -16.50 9.76
N GLN A 38 7.24 -17.73 9.51
CA GLN A 38 8.11 -18.86 9.16
C GLN A 38 8.51 -18.86 7.67
N GLY A 39 7.99 -17.91 6.87
CA GLY A 39 8.21 -17.88 5.41
C GLY A 39 7.33 -18.87 4.62
N GLU A 40 6.44 -19.59 5.30
CA GLU A 40 5.55 -20.60 4.72
C GLU A 40 4.30 -19.95 4.09
N TYR A 41 4.51 -19.06 3.14
CA TYR A 41 3.44 -18.22 2.56
C TYR A 41 2.34 -19.06 1.90
N GLU A 42 2.69 -20.16 1.23
CA GLU A 42 1.73 -21.10 0.62
C GLU A 42 0.75 -21.68 1.65
N LYS A 43 1.25 -22.00 2.86
CA LYS A 43 0.42 -22.53 3.94
C LYS A 43 -0.34 -21.43 4.68
N ALA A 44 0.19 -20.20 4.69
CA ALA A 44 -0.49 -19.07 5.31
C ALA A 44 -1.73 -18.61 4.51
N LEU A 45 -1.66 -18.67 3.17
CA LEU A 45 -2.72 -18.22 2.26
C LEU A 45 -4.11 -18.80 2.61
N PRO A 46 -4.30 -20.14 2.72
CA PRO A 46 -5.62 -20.70 3.02
C PRO A 46 -6.16 -20.31 4.40
N GLU A 47 -5.30 -20.02 5.37
CA GLU A 47 -5.74 -19.57 6.69
C GLU A 47 -6.26 -18.11 6.62
N TYR A 48 -5.55 -17.24 5.91
CA TYR A 48 -5.99 -15.86 5.69
C TYR A 48 -7.24 -15.79 4.81
N GLU A 49 -7.31 -16.61 3.75
CA GLU A 49 -8.47 -16.68 2.87
C GLU A 49 -9.74 -17.04 3.66
N LYS A 50 -9.67 -18.07 4.53
CA LYS A 50 -10.78 -18.43 5.41
C LYS A 50 -11.15 -17.28 6.36
N ALA A 51 -10.16 -16.55 6.89
CA ALA A 51 -10.42 -15.40 7.76
C ALA A 51 -11.16 -14.28 7.01
N VAL A 52 -10.78 -14.00 5.74
CA VAL A 52 -11.47 -13.03 4.87
C VAL A 52 -12.87 -13.53 4.47
N GLN A 53 -13.05 -14.84 4.21
CA GLN A 53 -14.38 -15.42 3.92
C GLN A 53 -15.35 -15.28 5.10
N LEU A 54 -14.85 -15.40 6.34
CA LEU A 54 -15.65 -15.18 7.53
C LEU A 54 -16.08 -13.72 7.68
N ASP A 55 -15.18 -12.77 7.47
CA ASP A 55 -15.47 -11.35 7.53
C ASP A 55 -14.70 -10.61 6.41
N PRO A 56 -15.34 -10.43 5.24
CA PRO A 56 -14.72 -9.76 4.10
C PRO A 56 -14.38 -8.28 4.34
N GLU A 57 -15.02 -7.67 5.33
CA GLU A 57 -14.81 -6.26 5.66
C GLU A 57 -13.72 -6.04 6.72
N ASN A 58 -13.17 -7.11 7.31
CA ASN A 58 -12.12 -7.01 8.33
C ASN A 58 -10.81 -6.49 7.70
N PRO A 59 -10.36 -5.27 8.05
CA PRO A 59 -9.16 -4.69 7.44
C PRO A 59 -7.90 -5.49 7.75
N LEU A 60 -7.78 -6.04 8.96
CA LEU A 60 -6.59 -6.82 9.37
C LEU A 60 -6.50 -8.14 8.60
N ALA A 61 -7.63 -8.82 8.37
CA ALA A 61 -7.67 -10.05 7.57
C ALA A 61 -7.25 -9.78 6.13
N ASN A 62 -7.83 -8.75 5.51
CA ASN A 62 -7.48 -8.32 4.16
C ASN A 62 -6.00 -7.88 4.06
N PHE A 63 -5.48 -7.14 5.04
CA PHE A 63 -4.09 -6.71 5.06
C PHE A 63 -3.12 -7.90 5.07
N ASN A 64 -3.34 -8.86 5.96
CA ASN A 64 -2.49 -10.05 6.09
C ASN A 64 -2.60 -10.95 4.85
N PHE A 65 -3.80 -11.12 4.30
CA PHE A 65 -4.02 -11.87 3.07
C PHE A 65 -3.35 -11.20 1.88
N GLY A 66 -3.50 -9.88 1.72
CA GLY A 66 -2.83 -9.08 0.70
C GLY A 66 -1.30 -9.22 0.77
N ASN A 67 -0.73 -9.16 1.97
CA ASN A 67 0.71 -9.35 2.16
C ASN A 67 1.16 -10.76 1.75
N ALA A 68 0.40 -11.81 2.08
CA ALA A 68 0.74 -13.18 1.70
C ALA A 68 0.62 -13.38 0.17
N LEU A 69 -0.41 -12.84 -0.45
CA LEU A 69 -0.58 -12.83 -1.91
C LEU A 69 0.58 -12.12 -2.60
N PHE A 70 0.98 -10.96 -2.08
CA PHE A 70 2.14 -10.20 -2.60
C PHE A 70 3.43 -11.01 -2.55
N ARG A 71 3.68 -11.71 -1.45
CA ARG A 71 4.86 -12.60 -1.30
C ARG A 71 4.84 -13.77 -2.30
N LYS A 72 3.66 -14.13 -2.83
CA LYS A 72 3.45 -15.15 -3.86
C LYS A 72 3.32 -14.56 -5.26
N GLU A 73 3.69 -13.29 -5.43
CA GLU A 73 3.67 -12.57 -6.71
C GLU A 73 2.27 -12.47 -7.34
N LYS A 74 1.20 -12.70 -6.55
CA LYS A 74 -0.19 -12.50 -6.95
C LYS A 74 -0.59 -11.05 -6.74
N TRP A 75 0.05 -10.17 -7.50
CA TRP A 75 0.02 -8.71 -7.22
C TRP A 75 -1.35 -8.09 -7.42
N GLU A 76 -2.13 -8.54 -8.42
CA GLU A 76 -3.49 -8.05 -8.68
C GLU A 76 -4.46 -8.43 -7.55
N ASP A 77 -4.33 -9.63 -7.00
CA ASP A 77 -5.16 -10.06 -5.88
C ASP A 77 -4.73 -9.39 -4.58
N ALA A 78 -3.43 -9.15 -4.38
CA ALA A 78 -2.92 -8.35 -3.27
C ALA A 78 -3.48 -6.93 -3.31
N GLU A 79 -3.48 -6.28 -4.48
CA GLU A 79 -4.04 -4.94 -4.70
C GLU A 79 -5.50 -4.86 -4.25
N LYS A 80 -6.37 -5.82 -4.67
CA LYS A 80 -7.78 -5.86 -4.26
C LYS A 80 -7.96 -5.93 -2.75
N ASN A 81 -7.11 -6.70 -2.07
CA ASN A 81 -7.16 -6.82 -0.62
C ASN A 81 -6.70 -5.51 0.05
N PHE A 82 -5.67 -4.83 -0.48
CA PHE A 82 -5.26 -3.52 0.02
C PHE A 82 -6.33 -2.45 -0.23
N ASP A 83 -7.09 -2.53 -1.33
CA ASP A 83 -8.25 -1.66 -1.56
C ASP A 83 -9.33 -1.85 -0.49
N ASN A 84 -9.60 -3.09 -0.07
CA ASN A 84 -10.50 -3.36 1.04
C ASN A 84 -9.99 -2.76 2.36
N VAL A 85 -8.69 -2.85 2.65
CA VAL A 85 -8.07 -2.19 3.83
C VAL A 85 -8.31 -0.69 3.80
N ILE A 86 -8.05 -0.04 2.67
CA ILE A 86 -8.22 1.40 2.49
C ILE A 86 -9.69 1.82 2.69
N ALA A 87 -10.63 1.04 2.14
CA ALA A 87 -12.05 1.35 2.19
C ALA A 87 -12.70 1.09 3.55
N LYS A 88 -12.23 0.08 4.29
CA LYS A 88 -12.90 -0.43 5.48
C LYS A 88 -12.21 -0.05 6.80
N SER A 89 -10.92 0.27 6.78
CA SER A 89 -10.24 0.65 8.00
C SER A 89 -10.65 2.04 8.49
N THR A 90 -10.96 2.14 9.77
CA THR A 90 -11.13 3.42 10.48
C THR A 90 -9.81 3.96 11.02
N GLU A 91 -8.77 3.13 11.11
CA GLU A 91 -7.45 3.49 11.60
C GLU A 91 -6.62 4.11 10.49
N GLU A 92 -6.14 5.34 10.70
CA GLU A 92 -5.33 6.06 9.70
C GLU A 92 -4.03 5.32 9.35
N GLY A 93 -3.33 4.77 10.35
CA GLY A 93 -2.12 4.02 10.13
C GLY A 93 -2.33 2.77 9.28
N MET A 94 -3.44 2.07 9.47
CA MET A 94 -3.75 0.90 8.64
C MET A 94 -4.15 1.31 7.21
N ARG A 95 -4.88 2.42 7.03
CA ARG A 95 -5.17 2.97 5.69
C ARG A 95 -3.91 3.41 4.97
N GLU A 96 -2.99 4.04 5.70
CA GLU A 96 -1.68 4.42 5.16
C GLU A 96 -0.92 3.20 4.65
N GLN A 97 -0.80 2.14 5.47
CA GLN A 97 -0.15 0.89 5.07
C GLN A 97 -0.86 0.22 3.88
N GLY A 98 -2.19 0.31 3.82
CA GLY A 98 -2.98 -0.13 2.66
C GLY A 98 -2.57 0.60 1.38
N TYR A 99 -2.49 1.93 1.41
CA TYR A 99 -2.03 2.74 0.28
C TYR A 99 -0.58 2.43 -0.10
N TYR A 100 0.31 2.35 0.88
CA TYR A 100 1.72 2.01 0.65
C TYR A 100 1.86 0.66 -0.06
N ASN A 101 1.27 -0.41 0.49
CA ASN A 101 1.38 -1.75 -0.06
C ASN A 101 0.67 -1.88 -1.42
N LYS A 102 -0.45 -1.17 -1.63
CA LYS A 102 -1.06 -1.03 -2.95
C LYS A 102 -0.09 -0.41 -3.94
N GLY A 103 0.61 0.66 -3.56
CA GLY A 103 1.63 1.30 -4.38
C GLY A 103 2.75 0.34 -4.78
N VAL A 104 3.21 -0.49 -3.82
CA VAL A 104 4.23 -1.52 -4.07
C VAL A 104 3.71 -2.58 -5.05
N ALA A 105 2.48 -3.08 -4.87
CA ALA A 105 1.87 -4.06 -5.75
C ALA A 105 1.68 -3.52 -7.19
N LEU A 106 1.25 -2.28 -7.33
CA LEU A 106 1.11 -1.59 -8.61
C LEU A 106 2.45 -1.36 -9.32
N THR A 107 3.50 -1.05 -8.56
CA THR A 107 4.87 -0.92 -9.10
C THR A 107 5.33 -2.25 -9.70
N LYS A 108 5.07 -3.38 -9.02
CA LYS A 108 5.38 -4.73 -9.53
C LYS A 108 4.63 -5.06 -10.82
N GLN A 109 3.43 -4.54 -10.98
CA GLN A 109 2.62 -4.65 -12.20
C GLN A 109 3.04 -3.65 -13.30
N SER A 110 4.06 -2.80 -13.08
CA SER A 110 4.46 -1.71 -13.97
C SER A 110 3.35 -0.68 -14.25
N ARG A 111 2.37 -0.58 -13.36
CA ARG A 111 1.28 0.43 -13.35
C ARG A 111 1.74 1.67 -12.58
N LEU A 112 2.76 2.32 -13.13
CA LEU A 112 3.54 3.36 -12.43
C LEU A 112 2.72 4.57 -12.02
N GLU A 113 1.78 5.03 -12.84
CA GLU A 113 0.94 6.22 -12.54
C GLU A 113 0.02 5.96 -11.36
N GLU A 114 -0.55 4.77 -11.29
CA GLU A 114 -1.42 4.35 -10.20
C GLU A 114 -0.61 4.13 -8.91
N SER A 115 0.61 3.58 -9.03
CA SER A 115 1.51 3.42 -7.88
C SER A 115 1.94 4.76 -7.29
N ILE A 116 2.24 5.76 -8.14
CA ILE A 116 2.55 7.13 -7.73
C ILE A 116 1.37 7.73 -6.94
N GLU A 117 0.14 7.56 -7.41
CA GLU A 117 -1.04 8.08 -6.72
C GLU A 117 -1.26 7.35 -5.37
N ALA A 118 -1.03 6.04 -5.32
CA ALA A 118 -1.11 5.28 -4.07
C ALA A 118 -0.08 5.77 -3.03
N TYR A 119 1.21 5.92 -3.40
CA TYR A 119 2.22 6.47 -2.50
C TYR A 119 1.94 7.91 -2.07
N LYS A 120 1.41 8.76 -2.95
CA LYS A 120 0.97 10.12 -2.59
C LYS A 120 -0.15 10.09 -1.54
N ASN A 121 -1.08 9.15 -1.63
CA ASN A 121 -2.16 9.01 -0.66
C ASN A 121 -1.64 8.47 0.69
N ALA A 122 -0.68 7.55 0.71
CA ALA A 122 0.02 7.16 1.93
C ALA A 122 0.70 8.38 2.60
N LEU A 123 1.44 9.18 1.83
CA LEU A 123 2.12 10.39 2.33
C LEU A 123 1.18 11.54 2.74
N LYS A 124 -0.08 11.56 2.28
CA LYS A 124 -1.08 12.50 2.82
C LYS A 124 -1.48 12.14 4.24
N ILE A 125 -1.49 10.85 4.59
CA ILE A 125 -1.80 10.36 5.93
C ILE A 125 -0.57 10.47 6.82
N VAL A 126 0.59 9.94 6.37
CA VAL A 126 1.85 9.99 7.10
C VAL A 126 2.91 10.73 6.26
N PRO A 127 3.00 12.07 6.37
CA PRO A 127 3.90 12.89 5.54
C PRO A 127 5.39 12.59 5.68
N ASN A 128 5.79 11.96 6.79
CA ASN A 128 7.19 11.63 7.10
C ASN A 128 7.55 10.16 6.85
N ASP A 129 6.67 9.38 6.22
CA ASP A 129 6.99 8.02 5.81
C ASP A 129 8.10 8.04 4.75
N GLU A 130 9.29 7.59 5.16
CA GLU A 130 10.49 7.55 4.32
C GLU A 130 10.38 6.51 3.21
N ASP A 131 9.85 5.33 3.52
CA ASP A 131 9.70 4.25 2.57
C ASP A 131 8.73 4.61 1.43
N ALA A 132 7.60 5.22 1.78
CA ALA A 132 6.64 5.72 0.79
C ALA A 132 7.26 6.83 -0.08
N ARG A 133 8.07 7.71 0.51
CA ARG A 133 8.75 8.80 -0.20
C ARG A 133 9.79 8.27 -1.19
N VAL A 134 10.63 7.33 -0.74
CA VAL A 134 11.65 6.68 -1.58
C VAL A 134 11.01 5.91 -2.73
N ASN A 135 9.93 5.16 -2.46
CA ASN A 135 9.25 4.40 -3.48
C ASN A 135 8.50 5.30 -4.48
N LEU A 136 7.90 6.39 -4.02
CA LEU A 136 7.33 7.43 -4.88
C LEU A 136 8.39 8.00 -5.83
N GLN A 137 9.57 8.33 -5.31
CA GLN A 137 10.67 8.86 -6.12
C GLN A 137 11.13 7.87 -7.17
N LYS A 138 11.29 6.58 -6.80
CA LYS A 138 11.66 5.51 -7.74
C LYS A 138 10.63 5.35 -8.84
N ALA A 139 9.33 5.32 -8.51
CA ALA A 139 8.24 5.20 -9.47
C ALA A 139 8.20 6.39 -10.45
N LEU A 140 8.43 7.62 -9.96
CA LEU A 140 8.51 8.82 -10.80
C LEU A 140 9.71 8.78 -11.75
N LEU A 141 10.88 8.33 -11.29
CA LEU A 141 12.07 8.19 -12.13
C LEU A 141 11.87 7.12 -13.21
N GLU A 142 11.25 6.01 -12.87
CA GLU A 142 10.94 4.94 -13.81
C GLU A 142 9.93 5.40 -14.86
N LEU A 143 8.88 6.12 -14.47
CA LEU A 143 7.90 6.70 -15.36
C LEU A 143 8.56 7.73 -16.32
N LYS A 144 9.46 8.57 -15.81
CA LYS A 144 10.23 9.52 -16.63
C LYS A 144 11.03 8.79 -17.70
N LYS A 145 11.80 7.76 -17.33
CA LYS A 145 12.59 6.94 -18.29
C LYS A 145 11.69 6.27 -19.33
N LYS A 146 10.53 5.73 -18.92
CA LYS A 146 9.56 5.11 -19.82
C LYS A 146 9.03 6.11 -20.85
N ASN A 147 8.70 7.33 -20.42
CA ASN A 147 8.21 8.39 -21.29
C ASN A 147 9.28 8.88 -22.28
N GLU A 148 10.52 9.03 -21.84
CA GLU A 148 11.66 9.41 -22.70
C GLU A 148 11.92 8.32 -23.76
N SER A 149 11.98 7.05 -23.37
CA SER A 149 12.16 5.93 -24.30
C SER A 149 11.04 5.81 -25.33
N GLN A 150 9.80 6.15 -24.97
CA GLN A 150 8.68 6.15 -25.91
C GLN A 150 8.78 7.31 -26.91
N LYS A 151 9.28 8.47 -26.47
CA LYS A 151 9.50 9.63 -27.36
C LYS A 151 10.57 9.32 -28.41
N ASP A 152 11.71 8.77 -28.01
CA ASP A 152 12.81 8.39 -28.90
C ASP A 152 12.37 7.35 -29.95
N LYS A 153 11.52 6.40 -29.54
CA LYS A 153 10.95 5.40 -30.47
C LYS A 153 9.99 6.03 -31.49
N LYS A 154 9.19 7.02 -31.08
CA LYS A 154 8.29 7.74 -31.99
C LYS A 154 9.08 8.57 -33.00
N GLU A 155 10.09 9.33 -32.57
CA GLU A 155 10.93 10.13 -33.43
C GLU A 155 11.69 9.27 -34.46
N LYS A 156 12.16 8.07 -34.08
CA LYS A 156 12.78 7.12 -35.01
C LYS A 156 11.79 6.46 -35.97
N GLN A 157 10.50 6.34 -35.61
CA GLN A 157 9.47 5.79 -36.51
C GLN A 157 8.93 6.81 -37.49
N GLU A 158 8.88 8.09 -37.12
CA GLU A 158 8.47 9.18 -38.03
C GLU A 158 9.49 9.43 -39.17
N GLN A 159 10.73 8.98 -38.99
CA GLN A 159 11.79 9.02 -40.02
C GLN A 159 11.73 7.84 -41.01
N LYS A 160 10.80 6.87 -40.86
CA LYS A 160 10.58 5.78 -41.82
C LYS A 160 9.28 5.97 -42.59
N PRO A 161 9.21 5.65 -43.91
CA PRO A 161 7.99 5.82 -44.69
C PRO A 161 6.85 4.98 -44.13
N LYS A 162 5.67 5.57 -44.06
CA LYS A 162 4.44 5.08 -43.40
C LYS A 162 4.08 3.66 -43.84
N GLN A 163 4.16 2.71 -42.93
CA GLN A 163 3.43 1.45 -42.96
C GLN A 163 2.45 1.39 -41.79
N LYS A 164 1.21 0.98 -42.11
CA LYS A 164 0.00 0.78 -41.31
C LYS A 164 0.11 0.91 -39.77
N GLU A 165 -0.72 1.81 -39.24
CA GLU A 165 -0.89 2.14 -37.82
C GLU A 165 -1.11 0.87 -36.96
N LYS A 166 -0.18 0.66 -36.02
CA LYS A 166 -0.40 -0.17 -34.82
C LYS A 166 -1.11 0.67 -33.76
N PRO A 167 -1.91 0.06 -32.85
CA PRO A 167 -2.63 0.82 -31.81
C PRO A 167 -1.67 1.71 -31.02
N LYS A 168 -2.06 2.96 -30.81
CA LYS A 168 -1.29 3.96 -30.07
C LYS A 168 -1.13 3.48 -28.61
N PRO A 169 0.10 3.48 -28.06
CA PRO A 169 0.31 3.25 -26.62
C PRO A 169 -0.51 4.26 -25.83
N GLN A 170 -1.19 3.83 -24.79
CA GLN A 170 -1.87 4.73 -23.86
C GLN A 170 -0.89 5.80 -23.38
N GLN A 171 -1.19 7.06 -23.66
CA GLN A 171 -0.40 8.17 -23.15
C GLN A 171 -0.54 8.22 -21.63
N SER A 172 0.60 8.35 -20.94
CA SER A 172 0.68 8.58 -19.51
C SER A 172 -0.24 9.75 -19.11
N LYS A 173 -1.05 9.56 -18.07
CA LYS A 173 -1.90 10.62 -17.50
C LYS A 173 -1.06 11.72 -16.84
N LEU A 174 0.13 11.37 -16.36
CA LEU A 174 1.11 12.30 -15.81
C LEU A 174 2.04 12.80 -16.92
N ASN A 175 1.98 14.11 -17.22
CA ASN A 175 2.87 14.70 -18.20
C ASN A 175 4.29 14.89 -17.64
N LYS A 176 5.29 15.00 -18.54
CA LYS A 176 6.71 15.14 -18.19
C LYS A 176 6.95 16.27 -17.18
N LYS A 177 6.29 17.42 -17.36
CA LYS A 177 6.45 18.62 -16.52
C LYS A 177 5.95 18.36 -15.08
N GLU A 178 4.88 17.61 -14.95
CA GLU A 178 4.31 17.24 -13.64
C GLU A 178 5.21 16.25 -12.90
N VAL A 179 5.75 15.25 -13.59
CA VAL A 179 6.75 14.31 -13.05
C VAL A 179 7.99 15.04 -12.55
N GLU A 180 8.54 15.98 -13.35
CA GLU A 180 9.70 16.80 -12.98
C GLU A 180 9.40 17.69 -11.77
N ARG A 181 8.20 18.29 -11.72
CA ARG A 181 7.77 19.10 -10.57
C ARG A 181 7.69 18.29 -9.29
N LEU A 182 7.12 17.09 -9.34
CA LEU A 182 7.02 16.18 -8.19
C LEU A 182 8.40 15.72 -7.71
N LEU A 183 9.30 15.36 -8.64
CA LEU A 183 10.67 14.99 -8.30
C LEU A 183 11.41 16.13 -7.62
N LYS A 184 11.29 17.37 -8.12
CA LYS A 184 11.92 18.55 -7.51
C LYS A 184 11.38 18.81 -6.10
N ALA A 185 10.08 18.70 -5.91
CA ALA A 185 9.44 18.86 -4.59
C ALA A 185 9.91 17.81 -3.58
N LEU A 186 10.08 16.56 -4.01
CA LEU A 186 10.62 15.49 -3.16
C LEU A 186 12.07 15.74 -2.77
N GLN A 187 12.92 16.18 -3.70
CA GLN A 187 14.32 16.53 -3.41
C GLN A 187 14.43 17.69 -2.43
N GLN A 188 13.59 18.71 -2.56
CA GLN A 188 13.56 19.83 -1.60
C GLN A 188 13.19 19.35 -0.20
N LYS A 189 12.18 18.49 -0.10
CA LYS A 189 11.73 17.94 1.20
C LYS A 189 12.81 17.06 1.83
N GLU A 190 13.54 16.28 1.04
CA GLU A 190 14.66 15.48 1.53
C GLU A 190 15.79 16.37 2.08
N GLN A 191 16.13 17.46 1.38
CA GLN A 191 17.12 18.43 1.87
C GLN A 191 16.68 19.08 3.18
N GLU A 192 15.41 19.47 3.32
CA GLU A 192 14.87 20.02 4.57
C GLU A 192 14.98 19.03 5.73
N VAL A 193 14.68 17.75 5.49
CA VAL A 193 14.80 16.70 6.51
C VAL A 193 16.24 16.51 6.92
N GLN A 194 17.18 16.44 5.97
CA GLN A 194 18.61 16.33 6.25
C GLN A 194 19.15 17.53 7.04
N GLN A 195 18.74 18.75 6.69
CA GLN A 195 19.12 19.96 7.43
C GLN A 195 18.60 19.93 8.87
N LYS A 196 17.34 19.53 9.09
CA LYS A 196 16.78 19.38 10.44
C LYS A 196 17.50 18.30 11.25
N MET A 197 17.87 17.19 10.64
CA MET A 197 18.66 16.15 11.31
C MET A 197 20.04 16.63 11.71
N GLN A 198 20.73 17.40 10.85
CA GLN A 198 22.02 18.00 11.17
C GLN A 198 21.91 19.04 12.29
N GLN A 199 20.91 19.92 12.25
CA GLN A 199 20.65 20.89 13.31
C GLN A 199 20.36 20.24 14.67
N ASN A 200 19.62 19.12 14.67
CA ASN A 200 19.35 18.38 15.90
C ASN A 200 20.60 17.67 16.43
N LYS A 201 21.48 17.17 15.57
CA LYS A 201 22.79 16.61 15.98
C LYS A 201 23.70 17.69 16.60
N THR A 202 23.76 18.88 16.01
CA THR A 202 24.56 19.97 16.55
C THR A 202 24.01 20.53 17.87
N ARG A 203 22.66 20.54 18.05
CA ARG A 203 22.05 20.93 19.33
C ARG A 203 22.25 19.89 20.43
N GLY A 204 22.31 18.60 20.10
CA GLY A 204 22.58 17.52 21.07
C GLY A 204 24.02 17.51 21.61
N VAL A 205 24.97 18.12 20.88
CA VAL A 205 26.39 18.23 21.28
C VAL A 205 26.66 19.46 22.18
N SER A 206 25.72 20.40 22.29
CA SER A 206 25.87 21.64 23.05
C SER A 206 25.30 21.61 24.48
N GLN A 207 24.86 20.46 25.00
CA GLN A 207 24.57 20.35 26.43
C GLN A 207 25.86 19.98 27.17
N PRO A 208 26.41 20.85 28.03
CA PRO A 208 27.54 20.48 28.88
C PRO A 208 27.09 19.34 29.79
N GLU A 209 27.93 18.30 29.89
CA GLU A 209 27.82 17.30 30.95
C GLU A 209 27.72 18.01 32.28
N LYS A 210 26.65 17.78 33.00
CA LYS A 210 26.54 18.23 34.39
C LYS A 210 27.37 17.27 35.23
N ASP A 211 28.58 17.72 35.57
CA ASP A 211 29.37 17.07 36.60
C ASP A 211 28.65 17.18 37.95
N TRP A 212 28.16 16.04 38.45
CA TRP A 212 27.85 15.78 39.84
C TRP A 212 28.37 14.43 40.26
#